data_58f14f07b2ee56ee15a1bde095eb0703
#
_entry.id   58f14f07b2ee56ee15a1bde095eb0703
#
_cell.length_a   1.000
_cell.length_b   1.000
_cell.length_c   1.000
_cell.angle_alpha   90.00
_cell.angle_beta   90.00
_cell.angle_gamma   90.00
#
_symmetry.space_group_name_H-M   'P 1'
#
loop_
_entity.id
_entity.type
_entity.pdbx_description
1 polymer ?
#
loop_
_entity_poly.entity_id
_entity_poly.type
_entity_poly.pdbx_seq_one_letter_code
_entity_poly.pdbx_strand_id
1 'polypeptide(L)'
;MKYDCVILANGDFPTHRIPLEVLHGAKFLCCCDGAAQTAIEHGLQPDAIIGDGDSLSAEVREKYQNVLHVVSEQEDNDQTKATRYCASRGFVDIAYIGATGKREDHTLGNIFLLPHYLSDFGIRPAMLTDNGSFIPCRGTTSFESFPRQQVSIFNISCFGIKSEGLRWDSYAYRELWQGTLNEATGDSFTLHADGSYIVFRTYGKKIVP
;
A
#
# COMPACT_ATOMS: atom_id res chain seq x y z
N MET A 1 -10.92 -3.74 7.52
CA MET A 1 -10.08 -2.67 8.13
C MET A 1 -10.70 -1.33 7.76
N LYS A 2 -10.66 -0.36 8.66
CA LYS A 2 -11.19 0.99 8.41
C LYS A 2 -9.99 1.92 8.31
N TYR A 3 -9.82 2.54 7.14
CA TYR A 3 -8.75 3.50 6.91
C TYR A 3 -9.26 4.93 7.13
N ASP A 4 -8.38 5.81 7.60
CA ASP A 4 -8.68 7.23 7.81
C ASP A 4 -8.73 7.98 6.48
N CYS A 5 -7.81 7.63 5.57
CA CYS A 5 -7.82 8.12 4.21
C CYS A 5 -7.32 7.07 3.21
N VAL A 6 -7.58 7.32 1.94
CA VAL A 6 -7.07 6.56 0.79
C VAL A 6 -6.20 7.47 -0.06
N ILE A 7 -5.01 6.99 -0.40
CA ILE A 7 -4.15 7.61 -1.41
C ILE A 7 -4.28 6.77 -2.69
N LEU A 8 -4.81 7.38 -3.74
CA LEU A 8 -4.87 6.79 -5.07
C LEU A 8 -3.64 7.23 -5.88
N ALA A 9 -2.78 6.29 -6.21
CA ALA A 9 -1.63 6.51 -7.05
C ALA A 9 -1.95 6.27 -8.54
N ASN A 10 -1.06 6.71 -9.43
CA ASN A 10 -1.27 6.68 -10.88
C ASN A 10 -0.77 5.37 -11.53
N GLY A 11 -0.95 4.22 -10.88
CA GLY A 11 -0.77 2.88 -11.44
C GLY A 11 -2.06 2.36 -12.09
N ASP A 12 -2.28 1.04 -12.08
CA ASP A 12 -3.50 0.44 -12.58
C ASP A 12 -4.66 0.70 -11.61
N PHE A 13 -5.80 1.14 -12.16
CA PHE A 13 -7.02 1.30 -11.37
C PHE A 13 -7.51 -0.08 -10.91
N PRO A 14 -7.92 -0.24 -9.64
CA PRO A 14 -8.28 -1.55 -9.10
C PRO A 14 -9.52 -2.14 -9.78
N THR A 15 -9.54 -3.45 -9.91
CA THR A 15 -10.66 -4.22 -10.44
C THR A 15 -11.22 -5.21 -9.41
N HIS A 16 -10.41 -5.60 -8.43
CA HIS A 16 -10.85 -6.51 -7.38
C HIS A 16 -11.76 -5.81 -6.37
N ARG A 17 -12.78 -6.55 -5.88
CA ARG A 17 -13.81 -6.03 -4.96
C ARG A 17 -13.23 -5.33 -3.72
N ILE A 18 -12.20 -5.90 -3.09
CA ILE A 18 -11.67 -5.37 -1.82
C ILE A 18 -11.07 -3.98 -1.96
N PRO A 19 -10.09 -3.71 -2.84
CA PRO A 19 -9.59 -2.34 -3.01
C PRO A 19 -10.66 -1.39 -3.57
N LEU A 20 -11.60 -1.85 -4.40
CA LEU A 20 -12.73 -1.03 -4.87
C LEU A 20 -13.65 -0.60 -3.73
N GLU A 21 -14.03 -1.52 -2.82
CA GLU A 21 -14.86 -1.19 -1.66
C GLU A 21 -14.16 -0.18 -0.74
N VAL A 22 -12.84 -0.32 -0.53
CA VAL A 22 -12.06 0.63 0.26
C VAL A 22 -11.99 2.00 -0.41
N LEU A 23 -11.77 2.04 -1.73
CA LEU A 23 -11.69 3.26 -2.51
C LEU A 23 -13.02 4.02 -2.53
N HIS A 24 -14.13 3.32 -2.83
CA HIS A 24 -15.47 3.93 -2.82
C HIS A 24 -15.97 4.31 -1.42
N GLY A 25 -15.48 3.63 -0.39
CA GLY A 25 -15.79 3.92 1.02
C GLY A 25 -14.84 4.93 1.67
N ALA A 26 -13.91 5.53 0.92
CA ALA A 26 -12.96 6.49 1.43
C ALA A 26 -13.67 7.71 2.05
N LYS A 27 -13.28 8.07 3.27
CA LYS A 27 -13.76 9.31 3.92
C LYS A 27 -12.96 10.54 3.48
N PHE A 28 -11.75 10.31 3.06
CA PHE A 28 -10.84 11.29 2.48
C PHE A 28 -10.06 10.60 1.36
N LEU A 29 -10.22 11.09 0.14
CA LEU A 29 -9.54 10.61 -1.05
C LEU A 29 -8.46 11.61 -1.47
N CYS A 30 -7.21 11.21 -1.35
CA CYS A 30 -6.05 11.95 -1.86
C CYS A 30 -5.56 11.28 -3.13
N CYS A 31 -5.48 12.01 -4.23
CA CYS A 31 -4.98 11.51 -5.51
C CYS A 31 -3.58 12.03 -5.81
N CYS A 32 -2.71 11.15 -6.29
CA CYS A 32 -1.40 11.53 -6.81
C CYS A 32 -1.55 12.01 -8.26
N ASP A 33 -1.35 13.29 -8.51
CA ASP A 33 -1.34 13.93 -9.83
C ASP A 33 -2.36 13.32 -10.82
N GLY A 34 -1.90 12.67 -11.90
CA GLY A 34 -2.75 12.07 -12.94
C GLY A 34 -3.75 11.03 -12.46
N ALA A 35 -3.60 10.47 -11.24
CA ALA A 35 -4.59 9.58 -10.66
C ALA A 35 -5.94 10.28 -10.42
N ALA A 36 -5.93 11.61 -10.26
CA ALA A 36 -7.17 12.38 -10.09
C ALA A 36 -8.05 12.32 -11.35
N GLN A 37 -7.46 12.37 -12.54
CA GLN A 37 -8.21 12.21 -13.79
C GLN A 37 -8.92 10.87 -13.83
N THR A 38 -8.21 9.79 -13.53
CA THR A 38 -8.76 8.42 -13.48
C THR A 38 -9.86 8.29 -12.41
N ALA A 39 -9.66 8.86 -11.22
CA ALA A 39 -10.67 8.87 -10.16
C ALA A 39 -11.98 9.52 -10.63
N ILE A 40 -11.88 10.69 -11.25
CA ILE A 40 -13.03 11.47 -11.75
C ILE A 40 -13.78 10.69 -12.86
N GLU A 41 -13.06 10.06 -13.78
CA GLU A 41 -13.63 9.22 -14.84
C GLU A 41 -14.41 8.02 -14.28
N HIS A 42 -14.02 7.53 -13.09
CA HIS A 42 -14.73 6.48 -12.35
C HIS A 42 -15.78 7.03 -11.35
N GLY A 43 -16.12 8.32 -11.44
CA GLY A 43 -17.18 8.94 -10.63
C GLY A 43 -16.78 9.26 -9.19
N LEU A 44 -15.48 9.22 -8.86
CA LEU A 44 -14.95 9.59 -7.55
C LEU A 44 -14.63 11.09 -7.51
N GLN A 45 -14.67 11.66 -6.32
CA GLN A 45 -14.32 13.07 -6.10
C GLN A 45 -13.10 13.14 -5.17
N PRO A 46 -11.95 13.61 -5.65
CA PRO A 46 -10.80 13.85 -4.79
C PRO A 46 -11.03 14.96 -3.77
N ASP A 47 -10.66 14.72 -2.50
CA ASP A 47 -10.58 15.74 -1.45
C ASP A 47 -9.26 16.49 -1.47
N ALA A 48 -8.22 15.88 -2.07
CA ALA A 48 -6.92 16.49 -2.32
C ALA A 48 -6.28 15.88 -3.57
N ILE A 49 -5.53 16.68 -4.32
CA ILE A 49 -4.71 16.25 -5.46
C ILE A 49 -3.30 16.77 -5.19
N ILE A 50 -2.32 15.86 -5.15
CA ILE A 50 -0.93 16.16 -4.80
C ILE A 50 -0.02 15.80 -5.99
N GLY A 51 0.73 16.76 -6.49
CA GLY A 51 1.66 16.58 -7.60
C GLY A 51 2.07 17.91 -8.20
N ASP A 52 2.73 17.90 -9.37
CA ASP A 52 3.03 19.13 -10.11
C ASP A 52 1.86 19.59 -11.00
N GLY A 53 0.86 18.74 -11.15
CA GLY A 53 -0.35 18.99 -11.92
C GLY A 53 -0.17 18.89 -13.43
N ASP A 54 0.97 18.48 -13.93
CA ASP A 54 1.27 18.44 -15.37
C ASP A 54 0.49 17.33 -16.10
N SER A 55 0.10 16.28 -15.38
CA SER A 55 -0.70 15.17 -15.92
C SER A 55 -2.22 15.44 -15.93
N LEU A 56 -2.68 16.58 -15.42
CA LEU A 56 -4.10 16.93 -15.38
C LEU A 56 -4.53 17.70 -16.62
N SER A 57 -5.73 17.41 -17.15
CA SER A 57 -6.34 18.25 -18.17
C SER A 57 -6.63 19.65 -17.64
N ALA A 58 -6.65 20.65 -18.53
CA ALA A 58 -6.96 22.03 -18.15
C ALA A 58 -8.32 22.15 -17.45
N GLU A 59 -9.31 21.40 -17.89
CA GLU A 59 -10.65 21.37 -17.32
C GLU A 59 -10.65 20.84 -15.88
N VAL A 60 -9.93 19.72 -15.61
CA VAL A 60 -9.81 19.14 -14.27
C VAL A 60 -9.03 20.08 -13.36
N ARG A 61 -7.95 20.67 -13.84
CA ARG A 61 -7.15 21.64 -13.08
C ARG A 61 -7.98 22.85 -12.65
N GLU A 62 -8.79 23.42 -13.55
CA GLU A 62 -9.68 24.53 -13.24
C GLU A 62 -10.76 24.14 -12.24
N LYS A 63 -11.45 23.01 -12.48
CA LYS A 63 -12.55 22.53 -11.64
C LYS A 63 -12.11 22.17 -10.22
N TYR A 64 -10.92 21.61 -10.08
CA TYR A 64 -10.39 21.10 -8.79
C TYR A 64 -9.28 21.98 -8.20
N GLN A 65 -9.11 23.22 -8.66
CA GLN A 65 -8.08 24.15 -8.20
C GLN A 65 -8.05 24.34 -6.67
N ASN A 66 -9.20 24.24 -5.99
CA ASN A 66 -9.33 24.42 -4.55
C ASN A 66 -8.77 23.24 -3.73
N VAL A 67 -8.60 22.07 -4.33
CA VAL A 67 -8.06 20.86 -3.70
C VAL A 67 -6.74 20.39 -4.36
N LEU A 68 -6.25 21.14 -5.34
CA LEU A 68 -4.96 20.93 -5.98
C LEU A 68 -3.84 21.58 -5.17
N HIS A 69 -2.94 20.76 -4.65
CA HIS A 69 -1.75 21.17 -3.92
C HIS A 69 -0.52 20.91 -4.76
N VAL A 70 -0.03 21.96 -5.41
CA VAL A 70 1.16 21.87 -6.28
C VAL A 70 2.42 21.74 -5.44
N VAL A 71 3.14 20.64 -5.65
CA VAL A 71 4.41 20.33 -4.98
C VAL A 71 5.49 20.17 -6.05
N SER A 72 6.29 21.21 -6.23
CA SER A 72 7.29 21.31 -7.32
C SER A 72 8.62 20.62 -7.01
N GLU A 73 8.85 20.17 -5.76
CA GLU A 73 10.07 19.45 -5.43
C GLU A 73 10.13 18.09 -6.17
N GLN A 74 11.35 17.63 -6.52
CA GLN A 74 11.58 16.45 -7.34
C GLN A 74 12.39 15.35 -6.61
N GLU A 75 12.63 15.51 -5.31
CA GLU A 75 13.39 14.55 -4.51
C GLU A 75 12.53 13.33 -4.17
N ASP A 76 11.22 13.53 -3.98
CA ASP A 76 10.27 12.49 -3.63
C ASP A 76 9.30 12.18 -4.80
N ASN A 77 8.84 10.94 -4.86
CA ASN A 77 7.76 10.58 -5.77
C ASN A 77 6.39 11.09 -5.24
N ASP A 78 5.38 11.12 -6.11
CA ASP A 78 4.06 11.66 -5.75
C ASP A 78 3.38 10.88 -4.62
N GLN A 79 3.62 9.57 -4.51
CA GLN A 79 3.11 8.78 -3.39
C GLN A 79 3.68 9.28 -2.05
N THR A 80 4.98 9.61 -1.98
CA THR A 80 5.61 10.15 -0.77
C THR A 80 5.10 11.57 -0.45
N LYS A 81 4.95 12.42 -1.49
CA LYS A 81 4.37 13.78 -1.33
C LYS A 81 2.95 13.70 -0.77
N ALA A 82 2.09 12.83 -1.33
CA ALA A 82 0.74 12.60 -0.86
C ALA A 82 0.71 12.03 0.57
N THR A 83 1.62 11.12 0.90
CA THR A 83 1.77 10.56 2.24
C THR A 83 2.11 11.64 3.26
N ARG A 84 3.09 12.48 2.96
CA ARG A 84 3.49 13.62 3.82
C ARG A 84 2.32 14.58 4.05
N TYR A 85 1.58 14.91 2.99
CA TYR A 85 0.39 15.74 3.10
C TYR A 85 -0.67 15.11 4.01
N CYS A 86 -1.02 13.85 3.80
CA CYS A 86 -2.02 13.15 4.60
C CYS A 86 -1.58 13.01 6.07
N ALA A 87 -0.33 12.63 6.33
CA ALA A 87 0.24 12.53 7.69
C ALA A 87 0.20 13.88 8.41
N SER A 88 0.52 15.00 7.73
CA SER A 88 0.47 16.34 8.31
C SER A 88 -0.95 16.78 8.72
N ARG A 89 -1.98 16.16 8.14
CA ARG A 89 -3.40 16.35 8.52
C ARG A 89 -3.86 15.44 9.66
N GLY A 90 -2.95 14.61 10.20
CA GLY A 90 -3.22 13.71 11.31
C GLY A 90 -3.83 12.37 10.92
N PHE A 91 -3.86 12.01 9.62
CA PHE A 91 -4.27 10.68 9.21
C PHE A 91 -3.20 9.66 9.56
N VAL A 92 -3.61 8.54 10.16
CA VAL A 92 -2.70 7.48 10.63
C VAL A 92 -2.91 6.18 9.87
N ASP A 93 -4.14 5.72 9.70
CA ASP A 93 -4.47 4.51 8.94
C ASP A 93 -4.68 4.86 7.47
N ILE A 94 -3.66 4.65 6.64
CA ILE A 94 -3.66 5.09 5.24
C ILE A 94 -3.63 3.88 4.31
N ALA A 95 -4.63 3.77 3.43
CA ALA A 95 -4.63 2.81 2.34
C ALA A 95 -4.04 3.42 1.06
N TYR A 96 -3.17 2.66 0.38
CA TYR A 96 -2.62 2.98 -0.93
C TYR A 96 -3.26 2.07 -1.96
N ILE A 97 -3.85 2.65 -3.01
CA ILE A 97 -4.53 1.95 -4.10
C ILE A 97 -4.00 2.49 -5.43
N GLY A 98 -3.96 1.65 -6.47
CA GLY A 98 -3.39 2.05 -7.76
C GLY A 98 -1.89 2.36 -7.71
N ALA A 99 -1.17 1.82 -6.73
CA ALA A 99 0.27 2.06 -6.56
C ALA A 99 1.16 1.02 -7.27
N THR A 100 0.54 0.08 -7.98
CA THR A 100 1.19 -1.01 -8.74
C THR A 100 0.64 -1.06 -10.17
N GLY A 101 1.23 -1.90 -11.01
CA GLY A 101 0.93 -1.96 -12.43
C GLY A 101 1.68 -0.88 -13.22
N LYS A 102 1.45 -0.78 -14.52
CA LYS A 102 2.18 0.09 -15.46
C LYS A 102 3.69 -0.20 -15.45
N ARG A 103 4.50 0.62 -14.76
CA ARG A 103 5.97 0.44 -14.69
C ARG A 103 6.39 -0.33 -13.46
N GLU A 104 7.22 -1.37 -13.66
CA GLU A 104 7.69 -2.28 -12.61
C GLU A 104 8.62 -1.59 -11.60
N ASP A 105 9.47 -0.67 -12.06
CA ASP A 105 10.38 0.10 -11.19
C ASP A 105 9.62 1.00 -10.22
N HIS A 106 8.56 1.67 -10.68
CA HIS A 106 7.66 2.44 -9.82
C HIS A 106 6.91 1.53 -8.84
N THR A 107 6.44 0.36 -9.29
CA THR A 107 5.79 -0.64 -8.44
C THR A 107 6.70 -1.06 -7.30
N LEU A 108 7.96 -1.42 -7.60
CA LEU A 108 8.95 -1.79 -6.58
C LEU A 108 9.25 -0.63 -5.64
N GLY A 109 9.48 0.57 -6.17
CA GLY A 109 9.71 1.78 -5.37
C GLY A 109 8.57 2.04 -4.39
N ASN A 110 7.32 2.02 -4.88
CA ASN A 110 6.14 2.27 -4.06
C ASN A 110 5.96 1.24 -2.94
N ILE A 111 6.22 -0.05 -3.21
CA ILE A 111 6.14 -1.11 -2.20
C ILE A 111 7.22 -0.91 -1.12
N PHE A 112 8.46 -0.66 -1.52
CA PHE A 112 9.57 -0.55 -0.57
C PHE A 112 9.64 0.79 0.17
N LEU A 113 8.85 1.80 -0.21
CA LEU A 113 8.62 3.01 0.57
C LEU A 113 7.70 2.79 1.79
N LEU A 114 6.88 1.73 1.82
CA LEU A 114 5.94 1.50 2.94
C LEU A 114 6.63 1.40 4.31
N PRO A 115 7.76 0.70 4.50
CA PRO A 115 8.47 0.68 5.78
C PRO A 115 8.99 2.06 6.22
N HIS A 116 9.42 2.89 5.27
CA HIS A 116 9.81 4.28 5.52
C HIS A 116 8.61 5.10 6.04
N TYR A 117 7.43 4.96 5.44
CA TYR A 117 6.23 5.64 5.91
C TYR A 117 5.82 5.23 7.32
N LEU A 118 5.94 3.92 7.64
CA LEU A 118 5.69 3.41 8.99
C LEU A 118 6.64 4.02 10.02
N SER A 119 7.95 4.12 9.69
CA SER A 119 8.98 4.59 10.64
C SER A 119 9.03 6.09 10.75
N ASP A 120 9.00 6.82 9.64
CA ASP A 120 9.37 8.24 9.60
C ASP A 120 8.15 9.16 9.69
N PHE A 121 6.98 8.73 9.19
CA PHE A 121 5.75 9.49 9.34
C PHE A 121 4.86 8.98 10.49
N GLY A 122 5.20 7.85 11.13
CA GLY A 122 4.44 7.28 12.24
C GLY A 122 3.02 6.84 11.85
N ILE A 123 2.78 6.56 10.58
CA ILE A 123 1.50 6.08 10.05
C ILE A 123 1.45 4.56 10.00
N ARG A 124 0.27 3.99 9.81
CA ARG A 124 0.05 2.56 9.54
C ARG A 124 -0.39 2.36 8.08
N PRO A 125 0.57 2.29 7.15
CA PRO A 125 0.25 2.17 5.73
C PRO A 125 -0.14 0.75 5.35
N ALA A 126 -1.09 0.61 4.43
CA ALA A 126 -1.44 -0.65 3.79
C ALA A 126 -1.61 -0.42 2.28
N MET A 127 -0.89 -1.15 1.45
CA MET A 127 -1.08 -1.08 0.00
C MET A 127 -2.00 -2.23 -0.44
N LEU A 128 -3.11 -1.90 -1.06
CA LEU A 128 -4.11 -2.83 -1.56
C LEU A 128 -4.00 -2.93 -3.08
N THR A 129 -3.82 -4.15 -3.56
CA THR A 129 -3.75 -4.48 -4.99
C THR A 129 -4.89 -5.42 -5.36
N ASP A 130 -5.04 -5.77 -6.62
CA ASP A 130 -6.05 -6.77 -7.04
C ASP A 130 -5.74 -8.20 -6.55
N ASN A 131 -4.51 -8.48 -6.13
CA ASN A 131 -4.10 -9.81 -5.71
C ASN A 131 -4.02 -9.99 -4.18
N GLY A 132 -3.88 -8.90 -3.43
CA GLY A 132 -3.68 -8.96 -1.99
C GLY A 132 -3.23 -7.62 -1.40
N SER A 133 -2.70 -7.67 -0.18
CA SER A 133 -2.25 -6.47 0.53
C SER A 133 -0.80 -6.59 0.99
N PHE A 134 -0.04 -5.49 0.85
CA PHE A 134 1.27 -5.30 1.45
C PHE A 134 1.13 -4.49 2.74
N ILE A 135 1.64 -5.03 3.84
CA ILE A 135 1.63 -4.40 5.17
C ILE A 135 3.08 -4.33 5.67
N PRO A 136 3.65 -3.15 5.86
CA PRO A 136 4.95 -3.03 6.52
C PRO A 136 4.78 -3.25 8.02
N CYS A 137 5.76 -3.92 8.62
CA CYS A 137 5.77 -4.27 10.03
C CYS A 137 7.14 -4.03 10.64
N ARG A 138 7.18 -3.88 11.96
CA ARG A 138 8.40 -3.84 12.74
C ARG A 138 8.23 -4.65 14.02
N GLY A 139 9.17 -5.52 14.33
CA GLY A 139 9.10 -6.36 15.52
C GLY A 139 8.06 -7.48 15.39
N THR A 140 7.53 -7.93 16.51
CA THR A 140 6.54 -9.01 16.54
C THR A 140 5.16 -8.53 16.09
N THR A 141 4.55 -9.24 15.13
CA THR A 141 3.23 -8.90 14.59
C THR A 141 2.42 -10.17 14.34
N SER A 142 1.16 -10.17 14.77
CA SER A 142 0.19 -11.23 14.50
C SER A 142 -0.82 -10.78 13.43
N PHE A 143 -1.23 -11.72 12.60
CA PHE A 143 -2.16 -11.50 11.49
C PHE A 143 -3.32 -12.48 11.58
N GLU A 144 -4.52 -12.00 11.38
CA GLU A 144 -5.64 -12.86 11.02
C GLU A 144 -5.37 -13.48 9.65
N SER A 145 -5.71 -14.74 9.48
CA SER A 145 -5.53 -15.48 8.24
C SER A 145 -6.63 -16.52 8.05
N PHE A 146 -6.48 -17.35 7.05
CA PHE A 146 -7.29 -18.54 6.85
C PHE A 146 -6.39 -19.65 6.28
N PRO A 147 -6.73 -20.93 6.49
CA PRO A 147 -5.92 -22.04 5.99
C PRO A 147 -5.69 -21.93 4.48
N ARG A 148 -4.43 -22.06 4.04
CA ARG A 148 -3.96 -21.95 2.65
C ARG A 148 -3.96 -20.54 2.07
N GLN A 149 -4.06 -19.49 2.90
CA GLN A 149 -3.75 -18.14 2.45
C GLN A 149 -2.27 -18.06 2.09
N GLN A 150 -1.95 -17.54 0.90
CA GLN A 150 -0.56 -17.30 0.52
C GLN A 150 -0.01 -16.09 1.25
N VAL A 151 1.19 -16.25 1.78
CA VAL A 151 1.92 -15.25 2.55
C VAL A 151 3.33 -15.11 1.97
N SER A 152 3.75 -13.89 1.68
CA SER A 152 5.13 -13.59 1.33
C SER A 152 5.71 -12.59 2.32
N ILE A 153 6.95 -12.81 2.73
CA ILE A 153 7.66 -12.00 3.72
C ILE A 153 8.90 -11.43 3.05
N PHE A 154 9.00 -10.10 3.01
CA PHE A 154 10.15 -9.39 2.47
C PHE A 154 10.94 -8.78 3.64
N ASN A 155 12.10 -9.35 3.94
CA ASN A 155 12.98 -8.83 4.99
C ASN A 155 13.60 -7.51 4.54
N ILE A 156 13.51 -6.48 5.37
CA ILE A 156 14.10 -5.16 5.12
C ILE A 156 15.34 -4.97 6.01
N SER A 157 15.23 -5.25 7.31
CA SER A 157 16.32 -4.97 8.25
C SER A 157 16.38 -5.95 9.43
N CYS A 158 15.76 -7.11 9.32
CA CYS A 158 15.78 -8.10 10.39
C CYS A 158 17.05 -8.96 10.33
N PHE A 159 17.67 -9.20 11.48
CA PHE A 159 18.72 -10.21 11.68
C PHE A 159 18.11 -11.56 12.04
N GLY A 160 16.90 -11.58 12.60
CA GLY A 160 16.13 -12.78 12.93
C GLY A 160 14.65 -12.63 12.62
N ILE A 161 14.08 -13.63 11.95
CA ILE A 161 12.63 -13.80 11.76
C ILE A 161 12.27 -15.22 12.08
N LYS A 162 11.23 -15.42 12.91
CA LYS A 162 10.60 -16.72 13.18
C LYS A 162 9.12 -16.61 12.94
N SER A 163 8.47 -17.70 12.56
CA SER A 163 7.02 -17.72 12.32
C SER A 163 6.34 -18.82 13.14
N GLU A 164 5.11 -18.52 13.54
CA GLU A 164 4.13 -19.49 14.06
C GLU A 164 2.90 -19.46 13.15
N GLY A 165 2.29 -20.59 12.85
CA GLY A 165 1.11 -20.68 12.02
C GLY A 165 1.36 -20.58 10.52
N LEU A 166 2.60 -20.68 10.07
CA LEU A 166 2.98 -20.80 8.66
C LEU A 166 3.45 -22.23 8.34
N ARG A 167 3.29 -22.65 7.10
CA ARG A 167 3.63 -24.01 6.64
C ARG A 167 5.15 -24.27 6.62
N TRP A 168 5.92 -23.27 6.27
CA TRP A 168 7.38 -23.33 6.26
C TRP A 168 7.92 -22.34 7.28
N ASP A 169 8.86 -22.78 8.09
CA ASP A 169 9.50 -21.95 9.10
C ASP A 169 10.20 -20.76 8.46
N SER A 170 9.97 -19.58 9.03
CA SER A 170 10.66 -18.37 8.60
C SER A 170 12.05 -18.29 9.23
N TYR A 171 12.96 -17.64 8.55
CA TYR A 171 14.32 -17.38 8.98
C TYR A 171 14.76 -15.98 8.54
N ALA A 172 15.96 -15.56 8.89
CA ALA A 172 16.51 -14.27 8.43
C ALA A 172 16.83 -14.33 6.93
N TYR A 173 15.83 -14.07 6.11
CA TYR A 173 15.97 -14.03 4.65
C TYR A 173 17.01 -12.99 4.25
N ARG A 174 18.00 -13.39 3.45
CA ARG A 174 19.03 -12.50 2.92
C ARG A 174 18.65 -11.89 1.57
N GLU A 175 17.89 -12.65 0.79
CA GLU A 175 17.41 -12.26 -0.53
C GLU A 175 15.89 -12.06 -0.50
N LEU A 176 15.39 -11.06 -1.20
CA LEU A 176 13.97 -10.69 -1.17
C LEU A 176 13.02 -11.80 -1.61
N TRP A 177 13.46 -12.69 -2.50
CA TRP A 177 12.64 -13.80 -3.01
C TRP A 177 12.49 -14.96 -2.02
N GLN A 178 13.39 -15.12 -1.04
CA GLN A 178 13.45 -16.29 -0.16
C GLN A 178 12.23 -16.45 0.75
N GLY A 179 11.61 -15.33 1.15
CA GLY A 179 10.42 -15.34 2.00
C GLY A 179 9.09 -15.39 1.24
N THR A 180 9.12 -15.60 -0.09
CA THR A 180 7.91 -15.64 -0.91
C THR A 180 7.25 -17.01 -0.88
N LEU A 181 5.92 -17.05 -1.18
CA LEU A 181 5.13 -18.25 -1.41
C LEU A 181 4.96 -19.16 -0.19
N ASN A 182 5.04 -18.62 1.02
CA ASN A 182 4.62 -19.32 2.24
C ASN A 182 3.10 -19.40 2.31
N GLU A 183 2.57 -20.17 3.27
CA GLU A 183 1.15 -20.49 3.38
C GLU A 183 0.73 -20.51 4.85
N ALA A 184 -0.35 -19.82 5.20
CA ALA A 184 -0.92 -19.90 6.54
C ALA A 184 -1.59 -21.26 6.75
N THR A 185 -1.43 -21.82 7.95
CA THR A 185 -1.97 -23.14 8.31
C THR A 185 -3.31 -23.06 9.05
N GLY A 186 -3.66 -21.89 9.58
CA GLY A 186 -4.84 -21.66 10.42
C GLY A 186 -5.43 -20.27 10.26
N ASP A 187 -6.25 -19.87 11.23
CA ASP A 187 -6.96 -18.61 11.24
C ASP A 187 -6.10 -17.41 11.68
N SER A 188 -4.85 -17.68 12.07
CA SER A 188 -3.85 -16.67 12.40
C SER A 188 -2.44 -17.19 12.19
N PHE A 189 -1.50 -16.26 12.02
CA PHE A 189 -0.07 -16.54 12.13
C PHE A 189 0.64 -15.35 12.79
N THR A 190 1.79 -15.62 13.41
CA THR A 190 2.62 -14.60 14.07
C THR A 190 4.02 -14.64 13.50
N LEU A 191 4.58 -13.46 13.27
CA LEU A 191 5.99 -13.28 12.94
C LEU A 191 6.69 -12.60 14.11
N HIS A 192 7.75 -13.23 14.61
CA HIS A 192 8.65 -12.67 15.62
C HIS A 192 9.91 -12.19 14.91
N ALA A 193 10.13 -10.90 14.91
CA ALA A 193 11.25 -10.27 14.20
C ALA A 193 11.90 -9.18 15.04
N ASP A 194 13.18 -8.92 14.79
CA ASP A 194 13.97 -7.90 15.49
C ASP A 194 14.14 -6.58 14.68
N GLY A 195 13.56 -6.52 13.50
CA GLY A 195 13.67 -5.39 12.57
C GLY A 195 12.39 -5.14 11.79
N SER A 196 12.54 -4.50 10.63
CA SER A 196 11.44 -4.15 9.72
C SER A 196 11.32 -5.16 8.58
N TYR A 197 10.10 -5.42 8.17
CA TYR A 197 9.76 -6.33 7.07
C TYR A 197 8.42 -5.94 6.45
N ILE A 198 8.12 -6.46 5.27
CA ILE A 198 6.82 -6.31 4.62
C ILE A 198 6.18 -7.69 4.51
N VAL A 199 4.89 -7.79 4.82
CA VAL A 199 4.08 -8.99 4.60
C VAL A 199 3.10 -8.74 3.46
N PHE A 200 3.14 -9.58 2.44
CA PHE A 200 2.09 -9.66 1.43
C PHE A 200 1.18 -10.84 1.73
N ARG A 201 -0.14 -10.63 1.68
CA ARG A 201 -1.15 -11.68 1.85
C ARG A 201 -2.18 -11.60 0.75
N THR A 202 -2.52 -12.74 0.15
CA THR A 202 -3.59 -12.83 -0.86
C THR A 202 -4.97 -12.70 -0.23
N TYR A 203 -5.96 -12.24 -1.00
CA TYR A 203 -7.35 -12.19 -0.54
C TYR A 203 -8.03 -13.56 -0.58
N GLY A 204 -7.61 -14.45 -1.43
CA GLY A 204 -8.17 -15.78 -1.62
C GLY A 204 -7.17 -16.91 -1.34
N LYS A 205 -7.71 -18.13 -1.24
CA LYS A 205 -6.89 -19.35 -1.12
C LYS A 205 -6.18 -19.61 -2.44
N LYS A 206 -5.01 -20.26 -2.35
CA LYS A 206 -4.35 -20.80 -3.52
C LYS A 206 -5.28 -21.79 -4.23
N ILE A 207 -5.63 -21.49 -5.47
CA ILE A 207 -6.30 -22.45 -6.34
C ILE A 207 -5.23 -23.45 -6.76
N VAL A 208 -5.38 -24.70 -6.35
CA VAL A 208 -4.57 -25.80 -6.85
C VAL A 208 -5.28 -26.30 -8.08
N PRO A 209 -4.61 -26.35 -9.24
CA PRO A 209 -5.18 -26.95 -10.45
C PRO A 209 -5.44 -28.44 -10.29
#